data_06f088e098552e9941814a3aa239b155
#
_entry.id   06f088e098552e9941814a3aa239b155
#
_cell.length_a   1.000
_cell.length_b   1.000
_cell.length_c   1.000
_cell.angle_alpha   90.00
_cell.angle_beta   90.00
_cell.angle_gamma   90.00
#
_symmetry.space_group_name_H-M   'P 1'
#
loop_
_entity.id
_entity.type
_entity.pdbx_description
1 polymer ?
#
loop_
_entity_poly.entity_id
_entity_poly.type
_entity_poly.pdbx_seq_one_letter_code
_entity_poly.pdbx_strand_id
1 'polypeptide(L)'
;MKAHEIAGRAASLVSGERNHTHGECKRNHANIAAHWNAYVHSRWPGCMVNLAPQDVACMMVLLKIARTTFGAHNADDYVDACGYAAIAGDIAERDAALADKIMAEHAT
;
A
#
# COMPACT_ATOMS: atom_id res chain seq x y z
N MET A 1 22.99 -0.96 -6.50
CA MET A 1 22.13 -1.95 -7.18
C MET A 1 21.60 -1.36 -8.48
N LYS A 2 21.49 -2.19 -9.50
CA LYS A 2 20.84 -1.80 -10.76
C LYS A 2 19.32 -1.83 -10.59
N ALA A 3 18.61 -1.16 -11.49
CA ALA A 3 17.16 -1.05 -11.40
C ALA A 3 16.45 -2.41 -11.29
N HIS A 4 16.86 -3.40 -12.13
CA HIS A 4 16.21 -4.71 -12.08
C HIS A 4 16.52 -5.46 -10.78
N GLU A 5 17.65 -5.19 -10.14
CA GLU A 5 18.00 -5.78 -8.85
C GLU A 5 17.13 -5.19 -7.73
N ILE A 6 16.91 -3.89 -7.75
CA ILE A 6 16.02 -3.20 -6.81
C ILE A 6 14.60 -3.77 -6.95
N ALA A 7 14.09 -3.84 -8.17
CA ALA A 7 12.75 -4.38 -8.44
C ALA A 7 12.65 -5.85 -8.04
N GLY A 8 13.67 -6.65 -8.33
CA GLY A 8 13.72 -8.07 -7.97
C GLY A 8 13.71 -8.28 -6.46
N ARG A 9 14.46 -7.46 -5.71
CA ARG A 9 14.47 -7.52 -4.26
C ARG A 9 13.10 -7.15 -3.67
N ALA A 10 12.47 -6.12 -4.22
CA ALA A 10 11.12 -5.74 -3.82
C ALA A 10 10.14 -6.90 -4.09
N ALA A 11 10.24 -7.54 -5.25
CA ALA A 11 9.40 -8.69 -5.60
C ALA A 11 9.56 -9.83 -4.58
N SER A 12 10.81 -10.13 -4.18
CA SER A 12 11.08 -11.15 -3.17
C SER A 12 10.43 -10.83 -1.82
N LEU A 13 10.51 -9.57 -1.40
CA LEU A 13 9.95 -9.15 -0.11
C LEU A 13 8.42 -9.24 -0.10
N VAL A 14 7.75 -8.82 -1.17
CA VAL A 14 6.28 -8.85 -1.22
C VAL A 14 5.72 -10.25 -1.48
N SER A 15 6.50 -11.15 -2.07
CA SER A 15 6.10 -12.54 -2.32
C SER A 15 6.54 -13.52 -1.23
N GLY A 16 7.30 -13.04 -0.23
CA GLY A 16 7.87 -13.89 0.82
C GLY A 16 6.84 -14.34 1.86
N GLU A 17 7.34 -14.99 2.91
CA GLU A 17 6.51 -15.57 3.98
C GLU A 17 5.63 -14.56 4.70
N ARG A 18 5.98 -13.29 4.66
CA ARG A 18 5.18 -12.21 5.26
C ARG A 18 3.85 -12.01 4.55
N ASN A 19 3.71 -12.52 3.34
CA ASN A 19 2.53 -12.38 2.51
C ASN A 19 2.05 -13.73 2.00
N HIS A 20 1.84 -14.66 2.93
CA HIS A 20 1.38 -16.01 2.61
C HIS A 20 0.07 -16.04 1.85
N THR A 21 -0.79 -15.09 2.13
CA THR A 21 -2.08 -15.01 1.48
C THR A 21 -2.28 -13.62 0.92
N HIS A 22 -2.92 -13.57 -0.22
CA HIS A 22 -3.26 -12.33 -0.89
C HIS A 22 -4.11 -11.38 -0.04
N GLY A 23 -4.80 -11.89 0.99
CA GLY A 23 -5.65 -11.09 1.85
C GLY A 23 -4.90 -10.37 2.97
N GLU A 24 -3.72 -10.86 3.38
CA GLU A 24 -3.02 -10.34 4.55
C GLU A 24 -2.53 -8.91 4.40
N CYS A 25 -1.93 -8.57 3.27
CA CYS A 25 -1.49 -7.20 3.01
C CYS A 25 -2.63 -6.22 3.06
N LYS A 26 -3.74 -6.53 2.40
CA LYS A 26 -4.92 -5.66 2.41
C LYS A 26 -5.47 -5.49 3.83
N ARG A 27 -5.56 -6.59 4.59
CA ARG A 27 -6.07 -6.58 5.95
C ARG A 27 -5.18 -5.76 6.87
N ASN A 28 -3.86 -5.91 6.75
CA ASN A 28 -2.89 -5.15 7.53
C ASN A 28 -2.99 -3.67 7.22
N HIS A 29 -3.09 -3.31 5.94
CA HIS A 29 -3.24 -1.93 5.51
C HIS A 29 -4.61 -1.35 5.93
N ALA A 30 -5.66 -2.18 5.96
CA ALA A 30 -6.96 -1.77 6.49
C ALA A 30 -6.89 -1.42 7.97
N ASN A 31 -6.14 -2.19 8.75
CA ASN A 31 -5.93 -1.91 10.17
C ASN A 31 -5.16 -0.59 10.36
N ILE A 32 -4.13 -0.34 9.57
CA ILE A 32 -3.38 0.91 9.61
C ILE A 32 -4.30 2.08 9.24
N ALA A 33 -5.10 1.92 8.18
CA ALA A 33 -6.04 2.95 7.75
C ALA A 33 -7.03 3.31 8.86
N ALA A 34 -7.53 2.32 9.59
CA ALA A 34 -8.45 2.54 10.71
C ALA A 34 -7.80 3.41 11.79
N HIS A 35 -6.55 3.15 12.15
CA HIS A 35 -5.82 3.94 13.12
C HIS A 35 -5.54 5.35 12.63
N TRP A 36 -5.11 5.49 11.37
CA TRP A 36 -4.83 6.80 10.79
C TRP A 36 -6.10 7.64 10.66
N ASN A 37 -7.22 7.04 10.28
CA ASN A 37 -8.51 7.72 10.20
C ASN A 37 -8.94 8.21 11.60
N ALA A 38 -8.76 7.40 12.62
CA ALA A 38 -9.06 7.79 14.00
C ALA A 38 -8.25 9.02 14.41
N TYR A 39 -6.96 9.05 14.09
CA TYR A 39 -6.13 10.22 14.38
C TYR A 39 -6.60 11.46 13.62
N VAL A 40 -6.82 11.32 12.31
CA VAL A 40 -7.23 12.45 11.46
C VAL A 40 -8.56 13.03 11.95
N HIS A 41 -9.53 12.18 12.25
CA HIS A 41 -10.85 12.63 12.69
C HIS A 41 -10.82 13.21 14.10
N SER A 42 -9.90 12.76 14.95
CA SER A 42 -9.72 13.34 16.28
C SER A 42 -9.01 14.70 16.21
N ARG A 43 -7.99 14.82 15.32
CA ARG A 43 -7.21 16.04 15.17
C ARG A 43 -8.00 17.14 14.44
N TRP A 44 -8.80 16.77 13.46
CA TRP A 44 -9.62 17.67 12.65
C TRP A 44 -11.07 17.19 12.64
N PRO A 45 -11.83 17.49 13.71
CA PRO A 45 -13.24 17.07 13.78
C PRO A 45 -14.03 17.59 12.58
N GLY A 46 -14.87 16.75 12.00
CA GLY A 46 -15.63 17.10 10.81
C GLY A 46 -14.89 16.90 9.50
N CYS A 47 -13.62 16.48 9.53
CA CYS A 47 -12.87 16.16 8.33
C CYS A 47 -13.54 15.00 7.58
N MET A 48 -13.68 15.15 6.26
CA MET A 48 -14.31 14.14 5.41
C MET A 48 -13.33 13.11 4.83
N VAL A 49 -12.06 13.24 5.15
CA VAL A 49 -11.04 12.29 4.66
C VAL A 49 -11.31 10.91 5.26
N ASN A 50 -11.29 9.90 4.41
CA ASN A 50 -11.43 8.51 4.83
C ASN A 50 -10.43 7.67 4.04
N LEU A 51 -9.31 7.37 4.68
CA LEU A 51 -8.21 6.63 4.04
C LEU A 51 -8.59 5.17 3.86
N ALA A 52 -8.40 4.67 2.64
CA ALA A 52 -8.54 3.26 2.31
C ALA A 52 -7.20 2.53 2.44
N PRO A 53 -7.17 1.19 2.49
CA PRO A 53 -5.91 0.45 2.53
C PRO A 53 -4.93 0.82 1.42
N GLN A 54 -5.44 1.05 0.21
CA GLN A 54 -4.62 1.49 -0.92
C GLN A 54 -3.93 2.83 -0.64
N ASP A 55 -4.63 3.76 0.01
CA ASP A 55 -4.07 5.07 0.35
C ASP A 55 -2.89 4.93 1.30
N VAL A 56 -3.00 4.03 2.28
CA VAL A 56 -1.90 3.75 3.22
C VAL A 56 -0.65 3.31 2.45
N ALA A 57 -0.79 2.37 1.52
CA ALA A 57 0.34 1.89 0.74
C ALA A 57 0.95 3.01 -0.11
N CYS A 58 0.13 3.83 -0.76
CA CYS A 58 0.60 4.99 -1.52
C CYS A 58 1.33 6.00 -0.64
N MET A 59 0.82 6.27 0.55
CA MET A 59 1.46 7.18 1.50
C MET A 59 2.80 6.63 1.97
N MET A 60 2.93 5.32 2.12
CA MET A 60 4.20 4.69 2.47
C MET A 60 5.23 4.81 1.33
N VAL A 61 4.80 4.76 0.07
CA VAL A 61 5.67 5.07 -1.07
C VAL A 61 6.24 6.49 -0.91
N LEU A 62 5.38 7.45 -0.63
CA LEU A 62 5.78 8.85 -0.45
C LEU A 62 6.74 9.02 0.73
N LEU A 63 6.49 8.31 1.82
CA LEU A 63 7.37 8.32 2.98
C LEU A 63 8.78 7.84 2.61
N LYS A 64 8.88 6.74 1.87
CA LYS A 64 10.17 6.18 1.47
C LYS A 64 10.89 7.10 0.49
N ILE A 65 10.17 7.71 -0.44
CA ILE A 65 10.74 8.70 -1.36
C ILE A 65 11.25 9.93 -0.60
N ALA A 66 10.48 10.41 0.37
CA ALA A 66 10.90 11.55 1.20
C ALA A 66 12.23 11.26 1.93
N ARG A 67 12.43 10.03 2.39
CA ARG A 67 13.68 9.63 3.05
C ARG A 67 14.90 9.71 2.14
N THR A 68 14.71 9.58 0.83
CA THR A 68 15.84 9.66 -0.12
C THR A 68 16.43 11.05 -0.23
N THR A 69 15.73 12.08 0.25
CA THR A 69 16.18 13.48 0.16
C THR A 69 17.09 13.88 1.32
N PHE A 70 17.26 13.03 2.33
CA PHE A 70 18.07 13.30 3.51
C PHE A 70 19.04 12.16 3.78
N GLY A 71 20.22 12.51 4.27
CA GLY A 71 21.22 11.53 4.69
C GLY A 71 21.91 10.83 3.55
N ALA A 72 22.64 9.76 3.88
CA ALA A 72 23.38 8.97 2.90
C ALA A 72 22.43 8.12 2.07
N HIS A 73 22.85 7.81 0.85
CA HIS A 73 22.12 6.90 -0.02
C HIS A 73 21.85 5.56 0.68
N ASN A 74 20.62 5.12 0.63
CA ASN A 74 20.21 3.80 1.12
C ASN A 74 19.29 3.15 0.08
N ALA A 75 19.79 2.11 -0.57
CA ALA A 75 19.05 1.40 -1.61
C ALA A 75 17.72 0.83 -1.09
N ASP A 76 17.63 0.51 0.20
CA ASP A 76 16.41 -0.05 0.80
C ASP A 76 15.23 0.93 0.73
N ASP A 77 15.47 2.24 0.71
CA ASP A 77 14.38 3.20 0.53
C ASP A 77 13.68 2.99 -0.81
N TYR A 78 14.45 2.74 -1.87
CA TYR A 78 13.88 2.48 -3.21
C TYR A 78 13.26 1.09 -3.31
N VAL A 79 13.86 0.08 -2.69
CA VAL A 79 13.32 -1.27 -2.60
C VAL A 79 11.95 -1.23 -1.91
N ASP A 80 11.87 -0.57 -0.77
CA ASP A 80 10.64 -0.46 0.00
C ASP A 80 9.56 0.34 -0.76
N ALA A 81 9.95 1.42 -1.44
CA ALA A 81 9.01 2.20 -2.27
C ALA A 81 8.42 1.32 -3.38
N CYS A 82 9.25 0.52 -4.06
CA CYS A 82 8.77 -0.43 -5.07
C CYS A 82 7.79 -1.45 -4.46
N GLY A 83 8.11 -1.98 -3.29
CA GLY A 83 7.26 -2.95 -2.60
C GLY A 83 5.89 -2.37 -2.25
N TYR A 84 5.87 -1.18 -1.66
CA TYR A 84 4.61 -0.52 -1.32
C TYR A 84 3.79 -0.16 -2.56
N ALA A 85 4.45 0.28 -3.64
CA ALA A 85 3.74 0.56 -4.90
C ALA A 85 3.09 -0.71 -5.47
N ALA A 86 3.78 -1.84 -5.41
CA ALA A 86 3.23 -3.13 -5.85
C ALA A 86 2.03 -3.54 -4.99
N ILE A 87 2.12 -3.36 -3.67
CA ILE A 87 1.03 -3.64 -2.74
C ILE A 87 -0.18 -2.76 -3.05
N ALA A 88 0.03 -1.46 -3.28
CA ALA A 88 -1.05 -0.54 -3.65
C ALA A 88 -1.76 -1.00 -4.91
N GLY A 89 -0.99 -1.40 -5.93
CA GLY A 89 -1.53 -1.91 -7.18
C GLY A 89 -2.33 -3.19 -7.00
N ASP A 90 -1.82 -4.12 -6.19
CA ASP A 90 -2.52 -5.38 -5.89
C ASP A 90 -3.86 -5.12 -5.20
N ILE A 91 -3.87 -4.24 -4.19
CA ILE A 91 -5.12 -3.87 -3.49
C ILE A 91 -6.11 -3.25 -4.48
N ALA A 92 -5.66 -2.33 -5.32
CA ALA A 92 -6.51 -1.68 -6.32
C ALA A 92 -7.11 -2.68 -7.30
N GLU A 93 -6.31 -3.64 -7.78
CA GLU A 93 -6.77 -4.70 -8.69
C GLU A 93 -7.87 -5.56 -8.05
N ARG A 94 -7.71 -5.92 -6.78
CA ARG A 94 -8.70 -6.72 -6.05
C ARG A 94 -9.99 -5.96 -5.85
N ASP A 95 -9.90 -4.69 -5.48
CA ASP A 95 -11.08 -3.85 -5.28
C ASP A 95 -11.83 -3.67 -6.59
N ALA A 96 -11.14 -3.49 -7.71
CA ALA A 96 -11.75 -3.41 -9.03
C ALA A 96 -12.45 -4.73 -9.41
N ALA A 97 -11.78 -5.87 -9.18
CA ALA A 97 -12.36 -7.18 -9.47
C ALA A 97 -13.61 -7.46 -8.62
N LEU A 98 -13.59 -7.07 -7.35
CA LEU A 98 -14.74 -7.22 -6.47
C LEU A 98 -15.90 -6.33 -6.91
N ALA A 99 -15.63 -5.09 -7.29
CA ALA A 99 -16.64 -4.18 -7.79
C ALA A 99 -17.31 -4.73 -9.06
N ASP A 100 -16.52 -5.23 -10.00
CA ASP A 100 -17.02 -5.85 -11.24
C ASP A 100 -17.90 -7.06 -10.93
N LYS A 101 -17.50 -7.88 -9.98
CA LYS A 101 -18.27 -9.05 -9.57
C LYS A 101 -19.62 -8.65 -8.95
N ILE A 102 -19.62 -7.66 -8.08
CA ILE A 102 -20.84 -7.17 -7.46
C ILE A 102 -21.77 -6.61 -8.51
N MET A 103 -21.28 -5.81 -9.45
CA MET A 103 -22.09 -5.26 -10.54
C MET A 103 -22.65 -6.35 -11.44
N ALA A 104 -21.88 -7.38 -11.76
CA ALA A 104 -22.34 -8.51 -12.55
C ALA A 104 -23.48 -9.26 -11.86
N GLU A 105 -23.42 -9.44 -10.54
CA GLU A 105 -24.45 -10.11 -9.74
C GLU A 105 -25.74 -9.30 -9.69
N HIS A 106 -25.68 -7.97 -9.85
CA HIS A 106 -26.83 -7.07 -9.78
C HIS A 106 -27.33 -6.64 -11.17
N ALA A 107 -26.74 -7.13 -12.25
CA ALA A 107 -27.06 -6.71 -13.62
C ALA A 107 -28.27 -7.42 -14.26
N THR A 108 -28.94 -8.30 -13.52
CA THR A 108 -30.11 -9.03 -14.04
C THR A 108 -31.42 -8.44 -13.55
#